data_4381af4e5103139d5eae59d3c9397b4a
#
_entry.id   4381af4e5103139d5eae59d3c9397b4a
#
_cell.length_a   1.000
_cell.length_b   1.000
_cell.length_c   1.000
_cell.angle_alpha   90.00
_cell.angle_beta   90.00
_cell.angle_gamma   90.00
#
_symmetry.space_group_name_H-M   'P 1'
#
loop_
_entity.id
_entity.type
_entity.pdbx_description
1 polymer ?
#
loop_
_entity_poly.entity_id
_entity_poly.type
_entity_poly.pdbx_seq_one_letter_code
_entity_poly.pdbx_strand_id
1 'polypeptide(L)'
;DKVLRIYCHNMREPFGGKQLLFVGDIYQLEPVVREDDWQLLRPFYASAYFFDAKIFYQMQLVSIELRKVYRQSDPTFISILDHIRTSQVSTTDLALLNERVTFDDNQATETTNDKQLSITLSARRDTVDFINNKRLSDLSGDSEIFMGIIEGEFPESSLPTPKELELKIGAQVLFVKNDMDHRWVNGTLGTVIGFDEEKHDRIYVVTEDGNELDVEREKWSNVR
;
A
#
# COMPACT_ATOMS: atom_id res chain seq x y z
N ASP A 1 -15.37 17.06 12.86
CA ASP A 1 -16.08 18.31 13.16
C ASP A 1 -16.14 18.57 14.66
N LYS A 2 -16.83 17.73 15.46
CA LYS A 2 -17.08 17.96 16.89
C LYS A 2 -15.80 18.22 17.72
N VAL A 3 -14.75 17.45 17.49
CA VAL A 3 -13.47 17.61 18.20
C VAL A 3 -12.87 19.00 17.93
N LEU A 4 -12.88 19.47 16.68
CA LEU A 4 -12.35 20.79 16.33
C LEU A 4 -13.20 21.91 16.91
N ARG A 5 -14.53 21.76 16.95
CA ARG A 5 -15.41 22.76 17.60
C ARG A 5 -15.06 22.92 19.07
N ILE A 6 -14.84 21.82 19.78
CA ILE A 6 -14.47 21.84 21.20
C ILE A 6 -13.08 22.47 21.38
N TYR A 7 -12.08 21.99 20.62
CA TYR A 7 -10.70 22.44 20.73
C TYR A 7 -10.53 23.94 20.41
N CYS A 8 -11.26 24.42 19.39
CA CYS A 8 -11.23 25.84 18.98
C CYS A 8 -12.20 26.73 19.80
N HIS A 9 -12.90 26.17 20.78
CA HIS A 9 -13.94 26.88 21.55
C HIS A 9 -14.99 27.59 20.66
N ASN A 10 -15.25 27.05 19.46
CA ASN A 10 -16.20 27.59 18.51
C ASN A 10 -17.22 26.53 18.10
N MET A 11 -18.32 26.48 18.82
CA MET A 11 -19.40 25.52 18.59
C MET A 11 -20.32 25.91 17.44
N ARG A 12 -20.25 27.16 16.96
CA ARG A 12 -21.19 27.69 15.96
C ARG A 12 -20.78 27.35 14.53
N GLU A 13 -19.49 27.41 14.25
CA GLU A 13 -18.98 27.20 12.90
C GLU A 13 -18.56 25.76 12.67
N PRO A 14 -18.77 25.23 11.44
CA PRO A 14 -18.24 23.92 11.05
C PRO A 14 -16.74 23.84 11.33
N PHE A 15 -16.30 22.67 11.85
CA PHE A 15 -14.90 22.39 12.20
C PHE A 15 -14.26 23.47 13.10
N GLY A 16 -15.08 24.18 13.89
CA GLY A 16 -14.60 25.25 14.78
C GLY A 16 -14.08 26.48 14.04
N GLY A 17 -14.51 26.72 12.80
CA GLY A 17 -14.04 27.80 11.94
C GLY A 17 -12.68 27.57 11.29
N LYS A 18 -12.15 26.34 11.32
CA LYS A 18 -10.89 25.99 10.66
C LYS A 18 -11.11 25.71 9.19
N GLN A 19 -10.17 26.18 8.36
CA GLN A 19 -10.10 25.80 6.97
C GLN A 19 -9.58 24.35 6.86
N LEU A 20 -10.26 23.52 6.04
CA LEU A 20 -9.91 22.14 5.82
C LEU A 20 -9.61 21.90 4.35
N LEU A 21 -8.59 21.09 4.11
CA LEU A 21 -8.26 20.55 2.81
C LEU A 21 -8.42 19.03 2.88
N PHE A 22 -9.34 18.50 2.06
CA PHE A 22 -9.50 17.06 1.88
C PHE A 22 -8.76 16.65 0.60
N VAL A 23 -7.88 15.66 0.72
CA VAL A 23 -7.13 15.11 -0.41
C VAL A 23 -7.38 13.62 -0.46
N GLY A 24 -7.79 13.09 -1.61
CA GLY A 24 -8.07 11.68 -1.77
C GLY A 24 -8.63 11.35 -3.13
N ASP A 25 -8.91 10.08 -3.35
CA ASP A 25 -9.55 9.57 -4.55
C ASP A 25 -10.76 8.70 -4.16
N ILE A 26 -11.96 9.21 -4.46
CA ILE A 26 -13.23 8.56 -4.11
C ILE A 26 -13.53 7.32 -4.97
N TYR A 27 -12.81 7.09 -6.04
CA TYR A 27 -12.91 5.92 -6.91
C TYR A 27 -11.95 4.79 -6.53
N GLN A 28 -11.07 5.02 -5.53
CA GLN A 28 -10.24 3.96 -4.96
C GLN A 28 -11.03 3.14 -3.93
N LEU A 29 -10.33 2.34 -3.12
CA LEU A 29 -10.97 1.47 -2.13
C LEU A 29 -11.90 2.26 -1.21
N GLU A 30 -13.08 1.71 -0.99
CA GLU A 30 -14.06 2.27 -0.06
C GLU A 30 -13.55 2.23 1.39
N PRO A 31 -14.09 3.12 2.26
CA PRO A 31 -13.75 3.09 3.68
C PRO A 31 -14.09 1.74 4.32
N VAL A 32 -13.14 1.16 5.03
CA VAL A 32 -13.36 -0.09 5.78
C VAL A 32 -14.02 0.24 7.11
N VAL A 33 -15.28 -0.17 7.26
CA VAL A 33 -16.03 -0.06 8.50
C VAL A 33 -16.37 -1.46 9.01
N ARG A 34 -16.10 -1.73 10.28
CA ARG A 34 -16.47 -3.01 10.89
C ARG A 34 -18.00 -3.14 10.95
N GLU A 35 -18.51 -4.36 10.81
CA GLU A 35 -19.95 -4.62 10.81
C GLU A 35 -20.63 -4.08 12.08
N ASP A 36 -20.02 -4.27 13.24
CA ASP A 36 -20.55 -3.77 14.51
C ASP A 36 -20.65 -2.24 14.54
N ASP A 37 -19.61 -1.54 14.02
CA ASP A 37 -19.61 -0.08 13.92
C ASP A 37 -20.65 0.39 12.89
N TRP A 38 -20.79 -0.33 11.76
CA TRP A 38 -21.78 0.01 10.75
C TRP A 38 -23.22 -0.14 11.24
N GLN A 39 -23.52 -1.14 12.05
CA GLN A 39 -24.85 -1.28 12.69
C GLN A 39 -25.22 -0.07 13.54
N LEU A 40 -24.26 0.58 14.17
CA LEU A 40 -24.48 1.80 14.94
C LEU A 40 -24.62 3.05 14.05
N LEU A 41 -23.96 3.08 12.91
CA LEU A 41 -23.91 4.24 12.01
C LEU A 41 -25.06 4.27 10.99
N ARG A 42 -25.46 3.13 10.45
CA ARG A 42 -26.49 3.02 9.39
C ARG A 42 -27.85 3.68 9.68
N PRO A 43 -28.33 3.84 10.95
CA PRO A 43 -29.55 4.59 11.19
C PRO A 43 -29.41 6.09 10.93
N PHE A 44 -28.18 6.61 10.84
CA PHE A 44 -27.88 8.03 10.75
C PHE A 44 -27.21 8.44 9.44
N TYR A 45 -26.58 7.50 8.72
CA TYR A 45 -25.79 7.75 7.51
C TYR A 45 -26.13 6.74 6.41
N ALA A 46 -26.17 7.20 5.17
CA ALA A 46 -26.47 6.36 4.01
C ALA A 46 -25.27 5.50 3.59
N SER A 47 -24.06 6.00 3.81
CA SER A 47 -22.82 5.29 3.50
C SER A 47 -21.72 5.58 4.53
N ALA A 48 -20.61 4.83 4.42
CA ALA A 48 -19.42 5.03 5.23
C ALA A 48 -18.50 6.14 4.68
N TYR A 49 -18.84 6.71 3.54
CA TYR A 49 -18.02 7.77 2.94
C TYR A 49 -18.10 9.07 3.74
N PHE A 50 -16.98 9.78 3.81
CA PHE A 50 -16.88 11.02 4.57
C PHE A 50 -17.87 12.10 4.11
N PHE A 51 -18.22 12.13 2.81
CA PHE A 51 -19.12 13.12 2.24
C PHE A 51 -20.59 12.92 2.62
N ASP A 52 -20.97 11.75 3.18
CA ASP A 52 -22.27 11.53 3.78
C ASP A 52 -22.40 12.10 5.21
N ALA A 53 -21.29 12.61 5.77
CA ALA A 53 -21.34 13.25 7.07
C ALA A 53 -22.21 14.52 7.01
N LYS A 54 -23.17 14.63 7.96
CA LYS A 54 -24.19 15.69 8.00
C LYS A 54 -23.63 17.11 7.95
N ILE A 55 -22.37 17.30 8.36
CA ILE A 55 -21.71 18.60 8.34
C ILE A 55 -21.55 19.15 6.92
N PHE A 56 -21.37 18.28 5.92
CA PHE A 56 -21.17 18.71 4.53
C PHE A 56 -22.43 19.36 3.92
N TYR A 57 -23.62 19.08 4.46
CA TYR A 57 -24.85 19.79 4.08
C TYR A 57 -24.89 21.24 4.56
N GLN A 58 -24.01 21.62 5.49
CA GLN A 58 -23.91 22.95 6.07
C GLN A 58 -22.74 23.77 5.51
N MET A 59 -22.01 23.20 4.56
CA MET A 59 -20.79 23.79 4.02
C MET A 59 -20.84 23.93 2.50
N GLN A 60 -20.16 24.95 1.99
CA GLN A 60 -19.85 25.05 0.59
C GLN A 60 -18.46 24.44 0.37
N LEU A 61 -18.41 23.35 -0.43
CA LEU A 61 -17.16 22.71 -0.80
C LEU A 61 -16.70 23.24 -2.16
N VAL A 62 -15.44 23.61 -2.24
CA VAL A 62 -14.76 23.86 -3.51
C VAL A 62 -14.04 22.59 -3.91
N SER A 63 -14.52 21.95 -4.98
CA SER A 63 -13.91 20.72 -5.49
C SER A 63 -12.92 21.04 -6.61
N ILE A 64 -11.71 20.50 -6.48
CA ILE A 64 -10.67 20.60 -7.50
C ILE A 64 -10.32 19.18 -7.92
N GLU A 65 -10.53 18.86 -9.20
CA GLU A 65 -10.16 17.58 -9.76
C GLU A 65 -8.76 17.67 -10.38
N LEU A 66 -7.84 16.82 -9.91
CA LEU A 66 -6.52 16.66 -10.50
C LEU A 66 -6.61 15.69 -11.67
N ARG A 67 -6.37 16.17 -12.89
CA ARG A 67 -6.57 15.39 -14.14
C ARG A 67 -5.28 14.88 -14.77
N LYS A 68 -4.13 15.48 -14.43
CA LYS A 68 -2.86 15.08 -15.04
C LYS A 68 -2.28 13.87 -14.35
N VAL A 69 -2.06 12.80 -15.12
CA VAL A 69 -1.40 11.57 -14.66
C VAL A 69 0.11 11.73 -14.85
N TYR A 70 0.89 11.46 -13.79
CA TYR A 70 2.35 11.53 -13.80
C TYR A 70 3.00 10.14 -13.65
N ARG A 71 2.27 9.15 -13.12
CA ARG A 71 2.78 7.81 -12.85
C ARG A 71 2.96 6.96 -14.11
N GLN A 72 2.06 7.14 -15.08
CA GLN A 72 2.01 6.38 -16.32
C GLN A 72 2.27 7.29 -17.51
N SER A 73 2.97 6.79 -18.53
CA SER A 73 3.30 7.52 -19.74
C SER A 73 2.57 7.01 -21.01
N ASP A 74 2.01 5.78 -20.95
CA ASP A 74 1.23 5.20 -22.06
C ASP A 74 -0.19 5.79 -22.08
N PRO A 75 -0.54 6.58 -23.11
CA PRO A 75 -1.85 7.21 -23.18
C PRO A 75 -3.02 6.23 -23.30
N THR A 76 -2.79 5.09 -23.99
CA THR A 76 -3.79 4.04 -24.16
C THR A 76 -4.11 3.39 -22.83
N PHE A 77 -3.07 3.04 -22.06
CA PHE A 77 -3.22 2.45 -20.75
C PHE A 77 -3.87 3.42 -19.75
N ILE A 78 -3.47 4.71 -19.78
CA ILE A 78 -4.11 5.77 -18.97
C ILE A 78 -5.61 5.85 -19.27
N SER A 79 -6.00 5.83 -20.56
CA SER A 79 -7.41 5.87 -20.96
C SER A 79 -8.19 4.66 -20.46
N ILE A 80 -7.62 3.45 -20.55
CA ILE A 80 -8.24 2.23 -20.04
C ILE A 80 -8.45 2.32 -18.53
N LEU A 81 -7.45 2.77 -17.79
CA LEU A 81 -7.57 2.93 -16.34
C LEU A 81 -8.64 3.96 -15.95
N ASP A 82 -8.77 5.05 -16.71
CA ASP A 82 -9.82 6.05 -16.48
C ASP A 82 -11.23 5.51 -16.79
N HIS A 83 -11.38 4.71 -17.86
CA HIS A 83 -12.62 4.01 -18.16
C HIS A 83 -13.00 3.01 -17.05
N ILE A 84 -12.03 2.26 -16.50
CA ILE A 84 -12.26 1.37 -15.37
C ILE A 84 -12.71 2.18 -14.15
N ARG A 85 -12.00 3.25 -13.83
CA ARG A 85 -12.28 4.12 -12.68
C ARG A 85 -13.69 4.70 -12.73
N THR A 86 -14.15 5.08 -13.92
CA THR A 86 -15.47 5.70 -14.12
C THR A 86 -16.57 4.70 -14.49
N SER A 87 -16.29 3.39 -14.46
CA SER A 87 -17.21 2.32 -14.86
C SER A 87 -17.70 2.44 -16.33
N GLN A 88 -16.84 2.94 -17.23
CA GLN A 88 -17.14 3.14 -18.65
C GLN A 88 -16.30 2.21 -19.54
N VAL A 89 -15.94 1.04 -19.03
CA VAL A 89 -15.09 0.06 -19.74
C VAL A 89 -15.78 -0.44 -21.00
N SER A 90 -15.10 -0.32 -22.13
CA SER A 90 -15.55 -0.86 -23.43
C SER A 90 -15.06 -2.29 -23.65
N THR A 91 -15.67 -2.98 -24.62
CA THR A 91 -15.18 -4.30 -25.07
C THR A 91 -13.77 -4.21 -25.66
N THR A 92 -13.40 -3.10 -26.25
CA THR A 92 -12.06 -2.85 -26.79
C THR A 92 -11.04 -2.71 -25.68
N ASP A 93 -11.38 -1.99 -24.59
CA ASP A 93 -10.50 -1.87 -23.40
C ASP A 93 -10.23 -3.24 -22.79
N LEU A 94 -11.27 -4.06 -22.65
CA LEU A 94 -11.13 -5.43 -22.13
C LEU A 94 -10.27 -6.31 -23.04
N ALA A 95 -10.42 -6.19 -24.36
CA ALA A 95 -9.60 -6.94 -25.31
C ALA A 95 -8.11 -6.60 -25.15
N LEU A 96 -7.78 -5.29 -25.09
CA LEU A 96 -6.41 -4.82 -24.90
C LEU A 96 -5.80 -5.25 -23.55
N LEU A 97 -6.61 -5.28 -22.48
CA LEU A 97 -6.16 -5.78 -21.18
C LEU A 97 -5.91 -7.30 -21.22
N ASN A 98 -6.81 -8.03 -21.89
CA ASN A 98 -6.72 -9.48 -21.97
C ASN A 98 -5.53 -9.96 -22.82
N GLU A 99 -5.02 -9.14 -23.73
CA GLU A 99 -3.76 -9.44 -24.44
C GLU A 99 -2.56 -9.58 -23.49
N ARG A 100 -2.65 -9.03 -22.28
CA ARG A 100 -1.60 -9.11 -21.26
C ARG A 100 -1.83 -10.24 -20.24
N VAL A 101 -2.91 -11.01 -20.40
CA VAL A 101 -3.17 -12.16 -19.51
C VAL A 101 -2.27 -13.31 -19.92
N THR A 102 -1.43 -13.76 -19.01
CA THR A 102 -0.63 -14.98 -19.15
C THR A 102 -1.25 -16.07 -18.27
N PHE A 103 -1.43 -17.26 -18.84
CA PHE A 103 -2.00 -18.41 -18.13
C PHE A 103 -0.92 -19.27 -17.44
N ASP A 104 0.35 -18.90 -17.62
CA ASP A 104 1.50 -19.65 -17.13
C ASP A 104 2.33 -18.79 -16.18
N ASP A 105 2.27 -19.12 -14.89
CA ASP A 105 3.09 -18.43 -13.85
C ASP A 105 4.60 -18.53 -14.15
N ASN A 106 5.01 -19.50 -14.96
CA ASN A 106 6.41 -19.71 -15.34
C ASN A 106 6.86 -18.82 -16.51
N GLN A 107 5.93 -18.27 -17.32
CA GLN A 107 6.29 -17.40 -18.44
C GLN A 107 6.47 -15.93 -18.05
N ALA A 108 5.95 -15.52 -16.91
CA ALA A 108 6.13 -14.13 -16.41
C ALA A 108 7.59 -13.83 -16.05
N THR A 109 8.43 -14.86 -15.90
CA THR A 109 9.85 -14.75 -15.53
C THR A 109 10.84 -14.90 -16.69
N GLU A 110 10.39 -15.41 -17.86
CA GLU A 110 11.35 -15.74 -18.95
C GLU A 110 11.37 -14.73 -20.13
N THR A 111 10.44 -13.79 -20.22
CA THR A 111 10.32 -12.92 -21.41
C THR A 111 11.01 -11.57 -21.31
N THR A 112 11.62 -11.23 -20.19
CA THR A 112 12.44 -10.04 -20.10
C THR A 112 13.85 -10.39 -19.64
N ASN A 113 14.80 -10.33 -20.57
CA ASN A 113 16.25 -10.30 -20.31
C ASN A 113 16.67 -9.04 -19.50
N ASP A 114 15.73 -8.29 -18.98
CA ASP A 114 15.95 -7.17 -18.10
C ASP A 114 15.68 -7.60 -16.65
N LYS A 115 16.63 -7.31 -15.78
CA LYS A 115 16.60 -7.48 -14.32
C LYS A 115 15.48 -6.68 -13.61
N GLN A 116 14.34 -6.50 -14.27
CA GLN A 116 13.26 -5.69 -13.73
C GLN A 116 12.49 -6.48 -12.68
N LEU A 117 12.49 -5.98 -11.45
CA LEU A 117 11.74 -6.55 -10.34
C LEU A 117 10.23 -6.41 -10.62
N SER A 118 9.46 -7.43 -10.28
CA SER A 118 8.01 -7.44 -10.51
C SER A 118 7.24 -7.75 -9.23
N ILE A 119 6.06 -7.13 -9.06
CA ILE A 119 5.17 -7.36 -7.93
C ILE A 119 3.91 -8.07 -8.41
N THR A 120 3.51 -9.11 -7.68
CA THR A 120 2.21 -9.75 -7.85
C THR A 120 1.22 -9.15 -6.85
N LEU A 121 0.10 -8.61 -7.35
CA LEU A 121 -0.97 -8.06 -6.53
C LEU A 121 -2.12 -9.07 -6.42
N SER A 122 -2.62 -9.29 -5.22
CA SER A 122 -3.80 -10.12 -4.94
C SER A 122 -4.70 -9.44 -3.93
N ALA A 123 -6.02 -9.63 -4.07
CA ALA A 123 -7.01 -9.20 -3.08
C ALA A 123 -7.01 -10.09 -1.81
N ARG A 124 -6.34 -11.24 -1.84
CA ARG A 124 -6.32 -12.23 -0.75
C ARG A 124 -4.92 -12.37 -0.17
N ARG A 125 -4.80 -12.21 1.14
CA ARG A 125 -3.53 -12.33 1.88
C ARG A 125 -2.94 -13.75 1.78
N ASP A 126 -3.78 -14.78 1.93
CA ASP A 126 -3.34 -16.17 1.84
C ASP A 126 -2.69 -16.52 0.48
N THR A 127 -3.19 -15.93 -0.61
CA THR A 127 -2.60 -16.06 -1.94
C THR A 127 -1.23 -15.41 -2.01
N VAL A 128 -1.09 -14.20 -1.43
CA VAL A 128 0.19 -13.49 -1.37
C VAL A 128 1.22 -14.29 -0.57
N ASP A 129 0.82 -14.76 0.62
CA ASP A 129 1.70 -15.56 1.49
C ASP A 129 2.15 -16.86 0.80
N PHE A 130 1.23 -17.53 0.12
CA PHE A 130 1.55 -18.75 -0.67
C PHE A 130 2.58 -18.47 -1.78
N ILE A 131 2.38 -17.41 -2.56
CA ILE A 131 3.28 -17.03 -3.66
C ILE A 131 4.66 -16.65 -3.10
N ASN A 132 4.71 -15.83 -2.05
CA ASN A 132 5.96 -15.41 -1.44
C ASN A 132 6.75 -16.59 -0.87
N ASN A 133 6.08 -17.46 -0.12
CA ASN A 133 6.72 -18.66 0.46
C ASN A 133 7.23 -19.61 -0.62
N LYS A 134 6.45 -19.81 -1.68
CA LYS A 134 6.88 -20.63 -2.81
C LYS A 134 8.13 -20.05 -3.48
N ARG A 135 8.11 -18.76 -3.84
CA ARG A 135 9.26 -18.10 -4.48
C ARG A 135 10.49 -18.09 -3.58
N LEU A 136 10.32 -17.89 -2.27
CA LEU A 136 11.43 -17.97 -1.31
C LEU A 136 11.99 -19.39 -1.22
N SER A 137 11.14 -20.43 -1.23
CA SER A 137 11.59 -21.82 -1.21
C SER A 137 12.34 -22.23 -2.48
N ASP A 138 11.97 -21.66 -3.64
CA ASP A 138 12.61 -21.92 -4.93
C ASP A 138 14.02 -21.32 -5.03
N LEU A 139 14.37 -20.35 -4.16
CA LEU A 139 15.72 -19.79 -4.08
C LEU A 139 16.66 -20.79 -3.42
N SER A 140 17.86 -20.94 -4.02
CA SER A 140 18.96 -21.73 -3.46
C SER A 140 19.61 -21.02 -2.27
N GLY A 141 20.25 -21.80 -1.39
CA GLY A 141 20.98 -21.30 -0.22
C GLY A 141 20.16 -21.36 1.07
N ASP A 142 20.86 -21.07 2.17
CA ASP A 142 20.28 -21.09 3.50
C ASP A 142 19.43 -19.83 3.75
N SER A 143 18.41 -20.00 4.59
CA SER A 143 17.57 -18.88 5.01
C SER A 143 18.06 -18.28 6.30
N GLU A 144 17.94 -16.95 6.43
CA GLU A 144 18.13 -16.19 7.65
C GLU A 144 16.77 -15.76 8.21
N ILE A 145 16.59 -15.91 9.52
CA ILE A 145 15.35 -15.56 10.22
C ILE A 145 15.58 -14.36 11.14
N PHE A 146 14.86 -13.29 10.87
CA PHE A 146 14.89 -12.07 11.66
C PHE A 146 13.66 -12.00 12.56
N MET A 147 13.89 -12.10 13.89
CA MET A 147 12.81 -12.06 14.86
C MET A 147 12.42 -10.62 15.22
N GLY A 148 11.14 -10.28 15.08
CA GLY A 148 10.57 -9.04 15.55
C GLY A 148 10.41 -9.03 17.07
N ILE A 149 10.73 -7.91 17.72
CA ILE A 149 10.55 -7.69 19.16
C ILE A 149 9.27 -6.86 19.34
N ILE A 150 8.32 -7.37 20.13
CA ILE A 150 7.08 -6.68 20.45
C ILE A 150 7.14 -6.24 21.92
N GLU A 151 6.98 -4.93 22.13
CA GLU A 151 6.88 -4.33 23.47
C GLU A 151 5.45 -3.81 23.69
N GLY A 152 4.81 -4.22 24.79
CA GLY A 152 3.43 -3.85 25.11
C GLY A 152 2.38 -4.57 24.27
N GLU A 153 1.25 -3.90 24.06
CA GLU A 153 0.13 -4.45 23.27
C GLU A 153 0.25 -4.03 21.79
N PHE A 154 0.62 -4.96 20.94
CA PHE A 154 0.66 -4.75 19.49
C PHE A 154 -0.11 -5.88 18.81
N PRO A 155 -1.33 -5.61 18.27
CA PRO A 155 -2.12 -6.64 17.61
C PRO A 155 -1.39 -7.23 16.41
N GLU A 156 -1.44 -8.54 16.25
CA GLU A 156 -0.75 -9.25 15.17
C GLU A 156 -1.23 -8.77 13.78
N SER A 157 -2.51 -8.44 13.66
CA SER A 157 -3.09 -7.86 12.43
C SER A 157 -2.54 -6.47 12.05
N SER A 158 -1.87 -5.81 12.98
CA SER A 158 -1.28 -4.47 12.78
C SER A 158 0.23 -4.50 12.56
N LEU A 159 0.83 -5.69 12.57
CA LEU A 159 2.26 -5.84 12.28
C LEU A 159 2.55 -5.42 10.83
N PRO A 160 3.55 -4.57 10.59
CA PRO A 160 3.92 -4.12 9.25
C PRO A 160 4.59 -5.22 8.42
N THR A 161 5.25 -6.16 9.10
CA THR A 161 5.92 -7.34 8.54
C THR A 161 5.63 -8.55 9.41
N PRO A 162 5.82 -9.79 8.93
CA PRO A 162 5.75 -10.97 9.76
C PRO A 162 6.68 -10.85 10.99
N LYS A 163 6.25 -11.36 12.15
CA LYS A 163 7.08 -11.38 13.34
C LYS A 163 8.37 -12.19 13.13
N GLU A 164 8.27 -13.25 12.37
CA GLU A 164 9.38 -14.07 11.90
C GLU A 164 9.56 -13.76 10.41
N LEU A 165 10.54 -12.94 10.08
CA LEU A 165 10.85 -12.58 8.72
C LEU A 165 11.97 -13.49 8.21
N GLU A 166 11.61 -14.45 7.37
CA GLU A 166 12.56 -15.35 6.70
C GLU A 166 12.98 -14.75 5.37
N LEU A 167 14.29 -14.69 5.13
CA LEU A 167 14.89 -14.17 3.90
C LEU A 167 16.00 -15.09 3.41
N LYS A 168 16.28 -15.03 2.10
CA LYS A 168 17.43 -15.66 1.46
C LYS A 168 18.14 -14.65 0.57
N ILE A 169 19.41 -14.87 0.30
CA ILE A 169 20.13 -14.11 -0.74
C ILE A 169 19.42 -14.35 -2.07
N GLY A 170 19.17 -13.28 -2.83
CA GLY A 170 18.38 -13.28 -4.06
C GLY A 170 16.87 -13.05 -3.85
N ALA A 171 16.37 -12.98 -2.60
CA ALA A 171 14.97 -12.68 -2.35
C ALA A 171 14.64 -11.25 -2.75
N GLN A 172 13.55 -11.09 -3.51
CA GLN A 172 12.98 -9.77 -3.79
C GLN A 172 12.25 -9.26 -2.54
N VAL A 173 12.51 -8.01 -2.19
CA VAL A 173 11.89 -7.33 -1.05
C VAL A 173 11.25 -6.02 -1.47
N LEU A 174 10.27 -5.59 -0.68
CA LEU A 174 9.62 -4.29 -0.81
C LEU A 174 9.75 -3.53 0.50
N PHE A 175 10.24 -2.30 0.44
CA PHE A 175 10.32 -1.45 1.62
C PHE A 175 8.94 -0.92 2.02
N VAL A 176 8.53 -1.16 3.27
CA VAL A 176 7.19 -0.82 3.79
C VAL A 176 7.17 0.48 4.61
N LYS A 177 8.31 1.20 4.65
CA LYS A 177 8.46 2.48 5.36
C LYS A 177 9.46 3.36 4.62
N ASN A 178 9.25 4.68 4.68
CA ASN A 178 10.24 5.64 4.18
C ASN A 178 11.46 5.65 5.11
N ASP A 179 12.63 5.70 4.53
CA ASP A 179 13.88 5.91 5.27
C ASP A 179 13.99 7.34 5.81
N MET A 180 14.56 7.50 6.99
CA MET A 180 14.76 8.83 7.59
C MET A 180 15.79 9.67 6.83
N ASP A 181 16.80 9.03 6.25
CA ASP A 181 17.85 9.64 5.46
C ASP A 181 17.51 9.73 3.96
N HIS A 182 16.25 9.42 3.60
CA HIS A 182 15.73 9.45 2.23
C HIS A 182 16.47 8.54 1.23
N ARG A 183 17.10 7.47 1.69
CA ARG A 183 17.77 6.48 0.84
C ARG A 183 16.78 5.64 0.03
N TRP A 184 15.56 5.42 0.58
CA TRP A 184 14.44 4.77 -0.09
C TRP A 184 13.10 5.34 0.38
N VAL A 185 12.04 5.02 -0.35
CA VAL A 185 10.65 5.34 0.00
C VAL A 185 9.82 4.06 0.16
N ASN A 186 8.69 4.16 0.82
CA ASN A 186 7.73 3.07 0.88
C ASN A 186 7.32 2.63 -0.53
N GLY A 187 7.41 1.35 -0.82
CA GLY A 187 7.16 0.78 -2.14
C GLY A 187 8.42 0.58 -3.01
N THR A 188 9.60 1.06 -2.57
CA THR A 188 10.87 0.75 -3.26
C THR A 188 11.12 -0.76 -3.27
N LEU A 189 11.49 -1.28 -4.42
CA LEU A 189 11.87 -2.68 -4.60
C LEU A 189 13.37 -2.87 -4.54
N GLY A 190 13.77 -4.04 -4.06
CA GLY A 190 15.18 -4.43 -4.06
C GLY A 190 15.35 -5.93 -3.99
N THR A 191 16.59 -6.37 -4.11
CA THR A 191 16.99 -7.77 -3.98
C THR A 191 18.00 -7.90 -2.84
N VAL A 192 17.78 -8.87 -1.96
CA VAL A 192 18.73 -9.19 -0.88
C VAL A 192 20.02 -9.73 -1.47
N ILE A 193 21.15 -9.09 -1.13
CA ILE A 193 22.49 -9.46 -1.61
C ILE A 193 23.37 -10.05 -0.51
N GLY A 194 22.98 -9.90 0.76
CA GLY A 194 23.75 -10.44 1.88
C GLY A 194 23.15 -10.10 3.23
N PHE A 195 23.76 -10.67 4.26
CA PHE A 195 23.42 -10.47 5.68
C PHE A 195 24.70 -10.13 6.46
N ASP A 196 24.56 -9.41 7.58
CA ASP A 196 25.68 -9.20 8.52
C ASP A 196 25.97 -10.52 9.26
N GLU A 197 27.15 -11.07 9.04
CA GLU A 197 27.58 -12.34 9.62
C GLU A 197 27.93 -12.23 11.12
N GLU A 198 28.28 -11.03 11.61
CA GLU A 198 28.74 -10.87 13.01
C GLU A 198 27.58 -10.64 13.99
N LYS A 199 26.66 -9.74 13.64
CA LYS A 199 25.60 -9.29 14.55
C LYS A 199 24.22 -9.77 14.15
N HIS A 200 24.02 -10.24 12.92
CA HIS A 200 22.72 -10.63 12.37
C HIS A 200 21.63 -9.53 12.55
N ASP A 201 22.04 -8.26 12.45
CA ASP A 201 21.16 -7.11 12.63
C ASP A 201 20.96 -6.26 11.38
N ARG A 202 21.67 -6.57 10.28
CA ARG A 202 21.61 -5.85 9.02
C ARG A 202 21.34 -6.77 7.84
N ILE A 203 20.65 -6.21 6.87
CA ILE A 203 20.34 -6.84 5.58
C ILE A 203 20.90 -5.94 4.49
N TYR A 204 21.69 -6.48 3.57
CA TYR A 204 22.18 -5.75 2.42
C TYR A 204 21.26 -5.97 1.24
N VAL A 205 20.79 -4.88 0.64
CA VAL A 205 19.80 -4.88 -0.44
C VAL A 205 20.30 -4.02 -1.59
N VAL A 206 20.19 -4.51 -2.82
CA VAL A 206 20.37 -3.68 -4.01
C VAL A 206 19.00 -3.29 -4.59
N THR A 207 18.78 -1.99 -4.83
CA THR A 207 17.52 -1.49 -5.42
C THR A 207 17.52 -1.65 -6.94
N GLU A 208 16.36 -1.43 -7.59
CA GLU A 208 16.25 -1.42 -9.06
C GLU A 208 17.20 -0.42 -9.72
N ASP A 209 17.45 0.72 -9.07
CA ASP A 209 18.40 1.74 -9.55
C ASP A 209 19.87 1.36 -9.35
N GLY A 210 20.13 0.18 -8.78
CA GLY A 210 21.49 -0.32 -8.54
C GLY A 210 22.16 0.24 -7.28
N ASN A 211 21.43 0.94 -6.41
CA ASN A 211 21.98 1.43 -5.15
C ASN A 211 22.04 0.29 -4.13
N GLU A 212 23.20 0.11 -3.52
CA GLU A 212 23.38 -0.81 -2.42
C GLU A 212 23.02 -0.12 -1.10
N LEU A 213 22.19 -0.78 -0.32
CA LEU A 213 21.64 -0.29 0.94
C LEU A 213 21.95 -1.26 2.07
N ASP A 214 22.36 -0.72 3.22
CA ASP A 214 22.39 -1.43 4.48
C ASP A 214 21.10 -1.12 5.26
N VAL A 215 20.30 -2.14 5.51
CA VAL A 215 18.99 -2.02 6.16
C VAL A 215 19.08 -2.54 7.59
N GLU A 216 18.85 -1.64 8.54
CA GLU A 216 18.84 -1.95 9.97
C GLU A 216 17.43 -2.24 10.48
N ARG A 217 17.34 -2.67 11.76
CA ARG A 217 16.05 -2.83 12.44
C ARG A 217 15.34 -1.51 12.59
N GLU A 218 14.04 -1.51 12.27
CA GLU A 218 13.23 -0.31 12.35
C GLU A 218 12.14 -0.46 13.43
N LYS A 219 11.72 0.65 14.01
CA LYS A 219 10.71 0.69 15.06
C LYS A 219 9.39 1.24 14.54
N TRP A 220 8.31 0.51 14.83
CA TRP A 220 6.94 0.99 14.63
C TRP A 220 6.26 1.20 15.99
N SER A 221 5.48 2.26 16.08
CA SER A 221 4.69 2.55 17.28
C SER A 221 3.21 2.51 16.93
N ASN A 222 2.45 1.74 17.70
CA ASN A 222 0.99 1.77 17.65
C ASN A 222 0.50 2.73 18.75
N VAL A 223 0.12 3.95 18.37
CA VAL A 223 -0.41 4.95 19.30
C VAL A 223 -1.93 4.84 19.30
N ARG A 224 -2.51 4.50 20.46
CA ARG A 224 -3.97 4.50 20.70
C ARG A 224 -4.45 5.89 21.10
#